data_b3260000c21d03ca43d1a7a5de79a0d2
#
_entry.id   b3260000c21d03ca43d1a7a5de79a0d2
#
_cell.length_a   1.000
_cell.length_b   1.000
_cell.length_c   1.000
_cell.angle_alpha   90.00
_cell.angle_beta   90.00
_cell.angle_gamma   90.00
#
_symmetry.space_group_name_H-M   'P 1'
#
loop_
_entity.id
_entity.type
_entity.pdbx_description
1 polymer ?
#
loop_
_entity_poly.entity_id
_entity_poly.type
_entity_poly.pdbx_seq_one_letter_code
_entity_poly.pdbx_strand_id
1 'polypeptide(L)'
;MTNPTNHQVDPSQVHTNALVIDTHADTPQRFTDESYDLGSPLNGGNLNLDSMRKGNLGAEFFSIWVEPSLYKDHYARRTLELIDAVK
;
A
#
# COMPACT_ATOMS: atom_id res chain seq x y z
N MET A 1 -12.35 38.65 18.10
CA MET A 1 -11.09 38.96 17.41
C MET A 1 -10.51 37.67 16.88
N THR A 2 -10.25 37.64 15.62
CA THR A 2 -9.57 36.50 15.05
C THR A 2 -8.09 36.61 15.37
N ASN A 3 -7.61 35.75 16.21
CA ASN A 3 -6.18 35.65 16.46
C ASN A 3 -5.49 35.19 15.17
N PRO A 4 -4.49 35.92 14.63
CA PRO A 4 -3.80 35.50 13.44
C PRO A 4 -3.13 34.12 13.59
N THR A 5 -2.79 33.72 14.81
CA THR A 5 -2.23 32.41 15.09
C THR A 5 -3.31 31.33 15.24
N ASN A 6 -4.56 31.77 15.34
CA ASN A 6 -5.69 30.85 15.45
C ASN A 6 -6.29 30.56 14.07
N HIS A 7 -5.43 30.34 13.11
CA HIS A 7 -5.87 29.83 11.84
C HIS A 7 -6.32 28.40 12.04
N GLN A 8 -7.60 28.18 11.85
CA GLN A 8 -8.13 26.85 11.86
C GLN A 8 -7.61 26.13 10.63
N VAL A 9 -6.76 25.18 10.87
CA VAL A 9 -6.28 24.30 9.81
C VAL A 9 -7.33 23.23 9.62
N ASP A 10 -7.90 23.16 8.43
CA ASP A 10 -8.81 22.09 8.08
C ASP A 10 -8.00 20.82 7.87
N PRO A 11 -8.15 19.80 8.72
CA PRO A 11 -7.39 18.56 8.58
C PRO A 11 -7.56 17.89 7.22
N SER A 12 -8.74 17.96 6.62
CA SER A 12 -8.99 17.35 5.33
C SER A 12 -8.23 18.06 4.21
N GLN A 13 -8.05 19.39 4.29
CA GLN A 13 -7.22 20.12 3.33
C GLN A 13 -5.74 19.80 3.49
N VAL A 14 -5.26 19.71 4.71
CA VAL A 14 -3.88 19.30 4.97
C VAL A 14 -3.62 17.92 4.37
N HIS A 15 -4.52 16.99 4.60
CA HIS A 15 -4.40 15.63 4.07
C HIS A 15 -4.44 15.62 2.53
N THR A 16 -5.39 16.36 1.94
CA THR A 16 -5.54 16.43 0.48
C THR A 16 -4.30 17.01 -0.21
N ASN A 17 -3.66 18.01 0.42
CA ASN A 17 -2.49 18.66 -0.13
C ASN A 17 -1.18 17.96 0.21
N ALA A 18 -1.21 16.97 1.08
CA ALA A 18 -0.03 16.22 1.48
C ALA A 18 0.32 15.15 0.45
N LEU A 19 1.60 14.82 0.38
CA LEU A 19 2.05 13.57 -0.20
C LEU A 19 2.03 12.52 0.90
N VAL A 20 1.06 11.63 0.85
CA VAL A 20 0.94 10.55 1.83
C VAL A 20 1.69 9.33 1.31
N ILE A 21 2.60 8.83 2.10
CA ILE A 21 3.42 7.67 1.74
C ILE A 21 3.25 6.63 2.85
N ASP A 22 2.83 5.44 2.46
CA ASP A 22 2.85 4.29 3.36
C ASP A 22 4.17 3.54 3.15
N THR A 23 4.79 3.15 4.24
CA THR A 23 6.14 2.60 4.19
C THR A 23 6.18 1.08 4.25
N HIS A 24 5.04 0.42 4.38
CA HIS A 24 5.02 -1.04 4.44
C HIS A 24 3.65 -1.62 4.11
N ALA A 25 3.59 -2.43 3.06
CA ALA A 25 2.43 -3.28 2.80
C ALA A 25 2.88 -4.63 2.26
N ASP A 26 2.31 -5.69 2.78
CA ASP A 26 2.62 -7.07 2.39
C ASP A 26 1.75 -7.58 1.22
N THR A 27 1.06 -6.69 0.57
CA THR A 27 0.12 -6.98 -0.53
C THR A 27 0.72 -7.84 -1.65
N PRO A 28 2.02 -7.74 -2.01
CA PRO A 28 2.59 -8.57 -3.08
C PRO A 28 2.39 -10.08 -2.91
N GLN A 29 2.30 -10.55 -1.67
CA GLN A 29 2.01 -11.97 -1.40
C GLN A 29 0.69 -12.41 -2.04
N ARG A 30 -0.30 -11.52 -2.05
CA ARG A 30 -1.63 -11.81 -2.58
C ARG A 30 -1.68 -11.82 -4.10
N PHE A 31 -0.80 -11.07 -4.77
CA PHE A 31 -0.76 -11.04 -6.23
C PHE A 31 -0.48 -12.41 -6.82
N THR A 32 0.38 -13.17 -6.19
CA THR A 32 0.75 -14.51 -6.67
C THR A 32 -0.15 -15.61 -6.13
N ASP A 33 -0.56 -15.49 -4.87
CA ASP A 33 -1.20 -16.61 -4.15
C ASP A 33 -2.73 -16.57 -4.25
N GLU A 34 -3.31 -15.39 -4.46
CA GLU A 34 -4.76 -15.19 -4.42
C GLU A 34 -5.32 -14.54 -5.68
N SER A 35 -4.51 -14.38 -6.73
CA SER A 35 -4.89 -13.64 -7.95
C SER A 35 -5.47 -12.25 -7.63
N TYR A 36 -4.89 -11.60 -6.63
CA TYR A 36 -5.33 -10.31 -6.14
C TYR A 36 -5.01 -9.21 -7.16
N ASP A 37 -5.98 -8.39 -7.49
CA ASP A 37 -5.83 -7.30 -8.44
C ASP A 37 -6.13 -5.97 -7.75
N LEU A 38 -5.17 -5.06 -7.77
CA LEU A 38 -5.35 -3.73 -7.19
C LEU A 38 -6.46 -2.92 -7.83
N GLY A 39 -6.79 -3.20 -9.08
CA GLY A 39 -7.86 -2.51 -9.79
C GLY A 39 -9.26 -2.99 -9.46
N SER A 40 -9.38 -4.12 -8.78
CA SER A 40 -10.67 -4.74 -8.46
C SER A 40 -11.18 -4.29 -7.10
N PRO A 41 -12.51 -4.42 -6.85
CA PRO A 41 -13.06 -4.21 -5.51
C PRO A 41 -12.39 -5.10 -4.48
N LEU A 42 -12.30 -4.59 -3.24
CA LEU A 42 -11.72 -5.36 -2.15
C LEU A 42 -12.56 -6.62 -1.87
N ASN A 43 -11.87 -7.75 -1.88
CA ASN A 43 -12.40 -9.04 -1.46
C ASN A 43 -11.37 -9.66 -0.50
N GLY A 44 -11.48 -9.30 0.76
CA GLY A 44 -10.37 -9.47 1.68
C GLY A 44 -9.24 -8.47 1.38
N GLY A 45 -8.24 -8.40 2.24
CA GLY A 45 -7.17 -7.42 2.08
C GLY A 45 -7.60 -5.99 2.38
N ASN A 46 -6.67 -5.07 2.27
CA ASN A 46 -6.87 -3.71 2.75
C ASN A 46 -6.49 -2.65 1.72
N LEU A 47 -5.96 -3.04 0.58
CA LEU A 47 -5.39 -2.10 -0.38
C LEU A 47 -5.87 -2.40 -1.80
N ASN A 48 -6.46 -1.40 -2.42
CA ASN A 48 -6.72 -1.37 -3.86
C ASN A 48 -6.63 0.07 -4.36
N LEU A 49 -6.68 0.27 -5.66
CA LEU A 49 -6.54 1.62 -6.23
C LEU A 49 -7.64 2.57 -5.76
N ASP A 50 -8.86 2.08 -5.60
CA ASP A 50 -9.97 2.91 -5.14
C ASP A 50 -9.76 3.39 -3.70
N SER A 51 -9.37 2.49 -2.79
CA SER A 51 -9.09 2.86 -1.40
C SER A 51 -7.87 3.78 -1.28
N MET A 52 -6.87 3.58 -2.12
CA MET A 52 -5.69 4.46 -2.17
C MET A 52 -6.09 5.88 -2.57
N ARG A 53 -6.93 6.02 -3.59
CA ARG A 53 -7.42 7.32 -4.04
C ARG A 53 -8.27 7.99 -2.96
N LYS A 54 -9.19 7.28 -2.36
CA LYS A 54 -10.05 7.81 -1.28
C LYS A 54 -9.24 8.23 -0.07
N GLY A 55 -8.19 7.50 0.26
CA GLY A 55 -7.29 7.82 1.36
C GLY A 55 -6.19 8.81 1.00
N ASN A 56 -6.14 9.28 -0.25
CA ASN A 56 -5.09 10.16 -0.76
C ASN A 56 -3.68 9.56 -0.60
N LEU A 57 -3.56 8.26 -0.75
CA LEU A 57 -2.27 7.57 -0.70
C LEU A 57 -1.52 7.82 -2.01
N GLY A 58 -0.38 8.49 -1.96
CA GLY A 58 0.40 8.87 -3.13
C GLY A 58 1.51 7.90 -3.50
N ALA A 59 2.00 7.15 -2.53
CA ALA A 59 3.04 6.16 -2.76
C ALA A 59 2.95 5.02 -1.74
N GLU A 60 3.38 3.84 -2.16
CA GLU A 60 3.36 2.64 -1.34
C GLU A 60 4.68 1.91 -1.46
N PHE A 61 5.28 1.57 -0.33
CA PHE A 61 6.42 0.67 -0.28
C PHE A 61 5.93 -0.75 -0.07
N PHE A 62 5.95 -1.54 -1.12
CA PHE A 62 5.60 -2.95 -1.02
C PHE A 62 6.73 -3.76 -0.40
N SER A 63 6.37 -4.57 0.56
CA SER A 63 7.31 -5.50 1.17
C SER A 63 7.44 -6.75 0.31
N ILE A 64 8.66 -7.01 -0.10
CA ILE A 64 9.02 -8.25 -0.79
C ILE A 64 9.70 -9.15 0.24
N TRP A 65 8.92 -9.94 0.94
CA TRP A 65 9.47 -10.87 1.92
C TRP A 65 9.01 -12.29 1.64
N VAL A 66 9.77 -13.24 2.10
CA VAL A 66 9.52 -14.65 1.83
C VAL A 66 9.31 -15.38 3.14
N GLU A 67 8.21 -16.12 3.25
CA GLU A 67 7.94 -16.95 4.41
C GLU A 67 8.88 -18.15 4.43
N PRO A 68 9.81 -18.24 5.39
CA PRO A 68 10.85 -19.25 5.36
C PRO A 68 10.31 -20.68 5.42
N SER A 69 9.22 -20.89 6.13
CA SER A 69 8.66 -22.24 6.30
C SER A 69 8.00 -22.78 5.03
N LEU A 70 7.51 -21.88 4.16
CA LEU A 70 6.79 -22.26 2.95
C LEU A 70 7.72 -22.39 1.74
N TYR A 71 8.81 -21.64 1.72
CA TYR A 71 9.68 -21.53 0.52
C TYR A 71 11.11 -21.96 0.80
N LYS A 72 11.31 -22.88 1.71
CA LYS A 72 12.63 -23.41 2.03
C LYS A 72 13.32 -23.89 0.75
N ASP A 73 14.59 -23.50 0.59
CA ASP A 73 15.43 -23.79 -0.58
C ASP A 73 14.99 -23.08 -1.88
N HIS A 74 13.98 -22.18 -1.81
CA HIS A 74 13.48 -21.44 -2.97
C HIS A 74 13.34 -19.94 -2.70
N TYR A 75 14.12 -19.39 -1.77
CA TYR A 75 13.95 -18.00 -1.35
C TYR A 75 14.22 -17.00 -2.47
N ALA A 76 15.30 -17.19 -3.20
CA ALA A 76 15.64 -16.29 -4.30
C ALA A 76 14.59 -16.34 -5.41
N ARG A 77 14.13 -17.52 -5.76
CA ARG A 77 13.07 -17.70 -6.75
C ARG A 77 11.79 -17.01 -6.33
N ARG A 78 11.35 -17.24 -5.10
CA ARG A 78 10.13 -16.60 -4.58
C ARG A 78 10.24 -15.08 -4.56
N THR A 79 11.40 -14.55 -4.18
CA THR A 79 11.66 -13.11 -4.21
C THR A 79 11.48 -12.53 -5.62
N LEU A 80 12.04 -13.18 -6.62
CA LEU A 80 11.90 -12.76 -8.02
C LEU A 80 10.45 -12.85 -8.51
N GLU A 81 9.73 -13.87 -8.13
CA GLU A 81 8.29 -13.99 -8.45
C GLU A 81 7.48 -12.84 -7.85
N LEU A 82 7.76 -12.46 -6.62
CA LEU A 82 7.08 -11.35 -5.96
C LEU A 82 7.40 -10.01 -6.63
N ILE A 83 8.66 -9.78 -6.98
CA ILE A 83 9.06 -8.57 -7.71
C ILE A 83 8.36 -8.51 -9.06
N ASP A 84 8.30 -9.61 -9.78
CA ASP A 84 7.62 -9.68 -11.06
C ASP A 84 6.12 -9.41 -10.93
N ALA A 85 5.50 -9.93 -9.89
CA ALA A 85 4.08 -9.72 -9.63
C ALA A 85 3.72 -8.25 -9.35
N VAL A 86 4.65 -7.48 -8.77
CA VAL A 86 4.44 -6.04 -8.51
C VAL A 86 4.54 -5.21 -9.78
N LYS A 87 5.31 -5.64 -10.75
CA LYS A 87 5.49 -4.91 -12.01
C LYS A 87 4.21 -4.92 -12.85
#